data_fbec902c6647d2b629245bc471b9d33f
#
_entry.id   fbec902c6647d2b629245bc471b9d33f
#
_cell.length_a   1.000
_cell.length_b   1.000
_cell.length_c   1.000
_cell.angle_alpha   90.00
_cell.angle_beta   90.00
_cell.angle_gamma   90.00
#
_symmetry.space_group_name_H-M   'P 1'
#
loop_
_entity.id
_entity.type
_entity.pdbx_description
1 polymer ?
#
loop_
_entity_poly.entity_id
_entity_poly.type
_entity_poly.pdbx_seq_one_letter_code
_entity_poly.pdbx_strand_id
1 'polypeptide(L)'
;MNCTMGGFKSQSLDLDFDGIPDISLAATKPNVRKALNSLANKMRKDDHLFVFVIDHGGSDDDISKSYICLWNGERLYDEELALMLKPFTSRLVNVNVVLGQCYAGGFNDNLEMVGCVVASAAQGNESSWACSDIPYDEFVYQWTCAVNGATHTGEPVVADGDHNGRVTMQEAFEYAEFNDRQKNWETPKYTSTPLSVGEDLAFNHLAPSVDLFIQDNLGDTGKEPNTTIEEFWKSPSIWVRNYPDGEYGHQNPVYSSEHPTAYVYVRVHNRGKEKFDGKNKWVALYWAKAST
;
A
#
# COMPACT_ATOMS: atom_id res chain seq x y z
N MET A 1 14.27 18.80 17.16
CA MET A 1 14.51 19.07 15.72
C MET A 1 13.44 20.02 15.21
N ASN A 2 13.80 21.11 14.55
CA ASN A 2 12.81 21.93 13.88
C ASN A 2 12.37 21.18 12.61
N CYS A 3 11.10 20.82 12.51
CA CYS A 3 10.52 20.33 11.27
C CYS A 3 10.54 21.43 10.22
N THR A 4 11.66 21.58 9.52
CA THR A 4 11.77 22.46 8.36
C THR A 4 11.34 21.68 7.14
N MET A 5 10.11 21.85 6.76
CA MET A 5 9.52 21.29 5.57
C MET A 5 10.13 21.89 4.32
N GLY A 6 10.78 21.06 3.52
CA GLY A 6 11.05 21.41 2.12
C GLY A 6 9.72 21.70 1.42
N GLY A 7 9.58 22.88 0.83
CA GLY A 7 8.33 23.28 0.19
C GLY A 7 7.95 22.32 -0.93
N PHE A 8 6.84 21.62 -0.78
CA PHE A 8 6.19 20.95 -1.90
C PHE A 8 5.66 22.01 -2.85
N LYS A 9 6.17 22.06 -4.06
CA LYS A 9 5.46 22.70 -5.17
C LYS A 9 4.18 21.91 -5.38
N SER A 10 3.06 22.61 -5.64
CA SER A 10 1.79 22.00 -6.01
C SER A 10 1.97 21.19 -7.30
N GLN A 11 2.34 19.94 -7.16
CA GLN A 11 2.26 18.95 -8.23
C GLN A 11 0.93 18.23 -8.14
N SER A 12 0.52 17.62 -9.20
CA SER A 12 -0.60 16.67 -9.21
C SER A 12 -0.42 15.70 -8.05
N LEU A 13 -1.42 15.62 -7.20
CA LEU A 13 -1.43 14.73 -6.04
C LEU A 13 -1.90 13.32 -6.41
N ASP A 14 -1.92 13.02 -7.68
CA ASP A 14 -2.22 11.76 -8.32
C ASP A 14 -0.88 11.05 -8.56
N LEU A 15 -0.55 10.06 -7.72
CA LEU A 15 0.76 9.41 -7.68
C LEU A 15 0.80 8.17 -8.58
N ASP A 16 -0.34 7.56 -8.84
CA ASP A 16 -0.48 6.37 -9.69
C ASP A 16 -1.01 6.70 -11.10
N PHE A 17 -1.29 7.99 -11.37
CA PHE A 17 -1.75 8.52 -12.65
C PHE A 17 -3.11 7.96 -13.13
N ASP A 18 -3.98 7.58 -12.21
CA ASP A 18 -5.33 7.11 -12.51
C ASP A 18 -6.35 8.24 -12.78
N GLY A 19 -5.92 9.50 -12.62
CA GLY A 19 -6.73 10.70 -12.79
C GLY A 19 -7.49 11.13 -11.53
N ILE A 20 -7.32 10.42 -10.42
CA ILE A 20 -7.91 10.74 -9.11
C ILE A 20 -6.78 11.14 -8.15
N PRO A 21 -6.86 12.28 -7.46
CA PRO A 21 -5.85 12.63 -6.49
C PRO A 21 -5.79 11.64 -5.32
N ASP A 22 -4.62 11.03 -5.08
CA ASP A 22 -4.35 10.16 -3.93
C ASP A 22 -4.30 10.94 -2.62
N ILE A 23 -3.84 12.19 -2.70
CA ILE A 23 -3.73 13.06 -1.54
C ILE A 23 -4.90 14.04 -1.51
N SER A 24 -5.84 13.82 -0.62
CA SER A 24 -7.04 14.65 -0.51
C SER A 24 -6.95 15.76 0.54
N LEU A 25 -6.05 15.65 1.53
CA LEU A 25 -5.93 16.62 2.63
C LEU A 25 -4.47 16.81 3.06
N ALA A 26 -4.08 18.02 3.41
CA ALA A 26 -2.81 18.24 4.09
C ALA A 26 -2.83 17.60 5.49
N ALA A 27 -1.70 17.03 5.94
CA ALA A 27 -1.55 16.41 7.24
C ALA A 27 -1.48 17.45 8.38
N THR A 28 -2.59 18.08 8.69
CA THR A 28 -2.77 18.98 9.83
C THR A 28 -3.69 18.37 10.88
N LYS A 29 -3.56 18.72 12.16
CA LYS A 29 -4.45 18.22 13.21
C LYS A 29 -5.95 18.36 12.88
N PRO A 30 -6.43 19.54 12.40
CA PRO A 30 -7.83 19.69 12.01
C PRO A 30 -8.25 18.73 10.91
N ASN A 31 -7.40 18.50 9.90
CA ASN A 31 -7.69 17.62 8.79
C ASN A 31 -7.67 16.14 9.21
N VAL A 32 -6.70 15.72 10.03
CA VAL A 32 -6.67 14.37 10.61
C VAL A 32 -7.95 14.10 11.41
N ARG A 33 -8.31 15.03 12.30
CA ARG A 33 -9.54 14.93 13.09
C ARG A 33 -10.80 14.88 12.20
N LYS A 34 -10.86 15.72 11.16
CA LYS A 34 -11.98 15.75 10.21
C LYS A 34 -12.10 14.42 9.45
N ALA A 35 -10.98 13.88 8.96
CA ALA A 35 -10.95 12.62 8.23
C ALA A 35 -11.42 11.46 9.14
N LEU A 36 -10.83 11.31 10.33
CA LEU A 36 -11.20 10.28 11.29
C LEU A 36 -12.67 10.39 11.72
N ASN A 37 -13.17 11.60 12.04
CA ASN A 37 -14.58 11.79 12.36
C ASN A 37 -15.52 11.39 11.21
N SER A 38 -15.15 11.69 9.97
CA SER A 38 -15.92 11.29 8.80
C SER A 38 -15.97 9.78 8.64
N LEU A 39 -14.85 9.09 8.86
CA LEU A 39 -14.76 7.63 8.82
C LEU A 39 -15.54 6.99 9.98
N ALA A 40 -15.40 7.50 11.21
CA ALA A 40 -16.10 6.99 12.38
C ALA A 40 -17.63 7.02 12.23
N ASN A 41 -18.16 7.96 11.46
CA ASN A 41 -19.61 8.02 11.17
C ASN A 41 -20.09 6.97 10.15
N LYS A 42 -19.17 6.40 9.37
CA LYS A 42 -19.48 5.43 8.30
C LYS A 42 -19.17 3.99 8.71
N MET A 43 -18.10 3.81 9.47
CA MET A 43 -17.57 2.50 9.85
C MET A 43 -18.43 1.82 10.93
N ARG A 44 -18.50 0.51 10.85
CA ARG A 44 -19.34 -0.36 11.70
C ARG A 44 -18.47 -1.46 12.31
N LYS A 45 -19.10 -2.23 13.19
CA LYS A 45 -18.50 -3.44 13.74
C LYS A 45 -17.89 -4.31 12.65
N ASP A 46 -16.71 -4.85 12.91
CA ASP A 46 -15.91 -5.73 12.05
C ASP A 46 -15.33 -5.04 10.79
N ASP A 47 -15.58 -3.73 10.58
CA ASP A 47 -14.79 -2.96 9.60
C ASP A 47 -13.34 -2.79 10.09
N HIS A 48 -12.43 -2.52 9.16
CA HIS A 48 -11.01 -2.34 9.43
C HIS A 48 -10.58 -0.91 9.12
N LEU A 49 -10.03 -0.21 10.10
CA LEU A 49 -9.31 1.05 9.92
C LEU A 49 -7.81 0.78 9.97
N PHE A 50 -7.12 1.24 8.96
CA PHE A 50 -5.68 1.20 8.90
C PHE A 50 -5.11 2.62 8.96
N VAL A 51 -4.23 2.88 9.92
CA VAL A 51 -3.50 4.15 10.08
C VAL A 51 -2.03 3.88 9.85
N PHE A 52 -1.46 4.50 8.84
CA PHE A 52 -0.07 4.33 8.45
C PHE A 52 0.64 5.68 8.47
N VAL A 53 1.73 5.77 9.23
CA VAL A 53 2.47 7.02 9.43
C VAL A 53 3.92 6.84 9.03
N ILE A 54 4.36 7.64 8.06
CA ILE A 54 5.75 7.77 7.66
C ILE A 54 6.07 9.26 7.66
N ASP A 55 6.76 9.74 8.67
CA ASP A 55 7.24 11.13 8.77
C ASP A 55 8.24 11.22 9.93
N HIS A 56 8.60 12.43 10.29
CA HIS A 56 9.34 12.70 11.51
C HIS A 56 8.46 12.60 12.74
N GLY A 57 9.06 12.22 13.84
CA GLY A 57 8.47 12.23 15.17
C GLY A 57 9.47 12.75 16.21
N GLY A 58 8.99 12.88 17.41
CA GLY A 58 9.79 13.30 18.52
C GLY A 58 9.13 12.99 19.86
N SER A 59 9.83 13.33 20.93
CA SER A 59 9.33 13.28 22.28
C SER A 59 9.60 14.64 22.94
N ASP A 60 8.73 15.04 23.85
CA ASP A 60 9.02 16.15 24.75
C ASP A 60 10.03 15.71 25.84
N ASP A 61 10.48 16.62 26.71
CA ASP A 61 11.46 16.34 27.78
C ASP A 61 11.00 15.21 28.70
N ASP A 62 9.72 14.99 28.81
CA ASP A 62 9.11 13.79 29.37
C ASP A 62 8.92 12.76 28.24
N ILE A 63 9.77 11.73 28.20
CA ILE A 63 9.74 10.64 27.20
C ILE A 63 8.40 9.89 27.16
N SER A 64 7.49 10.14 28.09
CA SER A 64 6.13 9.63 28.07
C SER A 64 5.21 10.29 27.04
N LYS A 65 5.64 11.40 26.39
CA LYS A 65 4.85 12.17 25.43
C LYS A 65 5.52 12.21 24.06
N SER A 66 5.24 11.21 23.29
CA SER A 66 5.67 11.15 21.88
C SER A 66 4.71 11.89 20.95
N TYR A 67 5.23 12.41 19.84
CA TYR A 67 4.42 13.10 18.85
C TYR A 67 4.84 12.78 17.42
N ILE A 68 3.88 12.87 16.51
CA ILE A 68 4.07 12.88 15.06
C ILE A 68 4.23 14.35 14.63
N CYS A 69 5.23 14.63 13.79
CA CYS A 69 5.36 15.93 13.13
C CYS A 69 4.31 16.03 12.03
N LEU A 70 3.47 17.06 12.10
CA LEU A 70 2.50 17.35 11.07
C LEU A 70 2.88 18.60 10.28
N TRP A 71 2.13 18.84 9.20
CA TRP A 71 2.29 20.02 8.37
C TRP A 71 2.18 21.32 9.19
N ASN A 72 2.89 22.38 8.77
CA ASN A 72 2.98 23.67 9.47
C ASN A 72 3.63 23.65 10.86
N GLY A 73 4.41 22.61 11.20
CA GLY A 73 5.05 22.48 12.50
C GLY A 73 4.10 22.08 13.63
N GLU A 74 2.90 21.61 13.30
CA GLU A 74 1.99 21.03 14.27
C GLU A 74 2.53 19.69 14.81
N ARG A 75 2.18 19.34 16.03
CA ARG A 75 2.53 18.08 16.67
C ARG A 75 1.27 17.34 17.07
N LEU A 76 1.10 16.10 16.60
CA LEU A 76 0.01 15.23 17.03
C LEU A 76 0.56 14.28 18.10
N TYR A 77 0.13 14.48 19.34
CA TYR A 77 0.57 13.65 20.45
C TYR A 77 -0.16 12.30 20.50
N ASP A 78 0.49 11.34 21.12
CA ASP A 78 -0.01 9.97 21.33
C ASP A 78 -1.39 9.93 22.01
N GLU A 79 -1.57 10.69 23.10
CA GLU A 79 -2.87 10.81 23.78
C GLU A 79 -3.95 11.40 22.84
N GLU A 80 -3.60 12.37 22.01
CA GLU A 80 -4.55 12.99 21.08
C GLU A 80 -5.00 12.00 19.98
N LEU A 81 -4.05 11.22 19.44
CA LEU A 81 -4.36 10.20 18.46
C LEU A 81 -5.24 9.09 19.08
N ALA A 82 -4.90 8.63 20.29
CA ALA A 82 -5.70 7.64 21.01
C ALA A 82 -7.15 8.11 21.21
N LEU A 83 -7.34 9.38 21.61
CA LEU A 83 -8.68 9.97 21.74
C LEU A 83 -9.43 10.04 20.39
N MET A 84 -8.73 10.26 19.28
CA MET A 84 -9.34 10.26 17.95
C MET A 84 -9.72 8.86 17.47
N LEU A 85 -8.99 7.81 17.90
CA LEU A 85 -9.23 6.41 17.48
C LEU A 85 -10.23 5.67 18.40
N LYS A 86 -10.37 6.08 19.64
CA LYS A 86 -11.33 5.48 20.58
C LYS A 86 -12.77 5.32 20.06
N PRO A 87 -13.35 6.25 19.28
CA PRO A 87 -14.68 6.05 18.72
C PRO A 87 -14.83 4.86 17.78
N PHE A 88 -13.75 4.41 17.16
CA PHE A 88 -13.75 3.24 16.28
C PHE A 88 -13.77 1.95 17.10
N THR A 89 -12.81 1.78 17.98
CA THR A 89 -12.70 0.58 18.82
C THR A 89 -13.90 0.39 19.74
N SER A 90 -14.49 1.51 20.25
CA SER A 90 -15.74 1.46 21.01
C SER A 90 -16.96 0.94 20.20
N ARG A 91 -16.85 0.92 18.89
CA ARG A 91 -17.86 0.34 17.97
C ARG A 91 -17.43 -1.01 17.41
N LEU A 92 -16.38 -1.60 17.96
CA LEU A 92 -15.80 -2.87 17.52
C LEU A 92 -15.29 -2.82 16.06
N VAL A 93 -14.81 -1.64 15.63
CA VAL A 93 -13.98 -1.49 14.43
C VAL A 93 -12.58 -1.94 14.78
N ASN A 94 -11.98 -2.76 13.95
CA ASN A 94 -10.59 -3.20 14.08
C ASN A 94 -9.64 -2.07 13.65
N VAL A 95 -8.80 -1.58 14.55
CA VAL A 95 -7.90 -0.46 14.28
C VAL A 95 -6.46 -0.93 14.32
N ASN A 96 -5.79 -0.83 13.18
CA ASN A 96 -4.37 -1.15 13.00
C ASN A 96 -3.59 0.14 12.78
N VAL A 97 -2.49 0.30 13.49
CA VAL A 97 -1.63 1.48 13.42
C VAL A 97 -0.19 1.04 13.18
N VAL A 98 0.42 1.55 12.12
CA VAL A 98 1.85 1.37 11.81
C VAL A 98 2.54 2.72 11.86
N LEU A 99 3.58 2.83 12.67
CA LEU A 99 4.26 4.08 13.00
C LEU A 99 5.75 3.97 12.66
N GLY A 100 6.19 4.67 11.60
CA GLY A 100 7.58 4.68 11.14
C GLY A 100 8.43 5.84 11.69
N GLN A 101 7.85 6.77 12.46
CA GLN A 101 8.59 7.93 12.94
C GLN A 101 9.47 7.64 14.16
N CYS A 102 10.45 8.52 14.39
CA CYS A 102 11.23 8.51 15.64
C CYS A 102 10.31 8.57 16.87
N TYR A 103 10.69 7.90 17.96
CA TYR A 103 9.94 7.83 19.24
C TYR A 103 8.56 7.20 19.10
N ALA A 104 8.34 6.41 18.05
CA ALA A 104 7.04 5.81 17.73
C ALA A 104 6.49 4.92 18.84
N GLY A 105 7.35 4.19 19.55
CA GLY A 105 6.97 3.27 20.63
C GLY A 105 6.31 3.93 21.84
N GLY A 106 6.42 5.27 21.98
CA GLY A 106 5.68 5.99 23.00
C GLY A 106 4.18 6.07 22.74
N PHE A 107 3.74 5.79 21.51
CA PHE A 107 2.32 5.70 21.17
C PHE A 107 1.68 4.38 21.59
N ASN A 108 2.47 3.31 21.72
CA ASN A 108 1.94 1.96 21.91
C ASN A 108 0.99 1.86 23.10
N ASP A 109 1.39 2.36 24.26
CA ASP A 109 0.64 2.20 25.50
C ASP A 109 -0.73 2.92 25.43
N ASN A 110 -0.75 4.16 24.92
CA ASN A 110 -1.98 4.93 24.79
C ASN A 110 -2.94 4.36 23.73
N LEU A 111 -2.39 3.86 22.61
CA LEU A 111 -3.19 3.26 21.54
C LEU A 111 -3.70 1.86 21.95
N GLU A 112 -2.89 1.07 22.63
CA GLU A 112 -3.30 -0.23 23.17
C GLU A 112 -4.45 -0.08 24.18
N MET A 113 -4.35 0.92 25.09
CA MET A 113 -5.41 1.20 26.07
C MET A 113 -6.77 1.50 25.43
N VAL A 114 -6.81 1.99 24.22
CA VAL A 114 -8.06 2.21 23.49
C VAL A 114 -8.41 1.06 22.54
N GLY A 115 -7.63 -0.02 22.51
CA GLY A 115 -7.92 -1.25 21.77
C GLY A 115 -7.40 -1.27 20.34
N CYS A 116 -6.34 -0.54 20.04
CA CYS A 116 -5.65 -0.61 18.74
C CYS A 116 -4.59 -1.72 18.73
N VAL A 117 -4.33 -2.28 17.54
CA VAL A 117 -3.13 -3.08 17.26
C VAL A 117 -2.07 -2.12 16.72
N VAL A 118 -0.88 -2.13 17.31
CA VAL A 118 0.16 -1.14 16.99
C VAL A 118 1.49 -1.82 16.68
N ALA A 119 2.08 -1.43 15.56
CA ALA A 119 3.45 -1.75 15.17
C ALA A 119 4.24 -0.46 14.99
N SER A 120 5.33 -0.27 15.70
CA SER A 120 6.16 0.93 15.68
C SER A 120 7.62 0.60 15.40
N ALA A 121 8.29 1.47 14.65
CA ALA A 121 9.66 1.28 14.17
C ALA A 121 10.71 1.35 15.28
N ALA A 122 10.46 2.08 16.35
CA ALA A 122 11.42 2.34 17.41
C ALA A 122 10.71 2.39 18.78
N GLN A 123 11.47 2.29 19.86
CA GLN A 123 10.95 2.53 21.20
C GLN A 123 10.64 4.03 21.45
N GLY A 124 9.96 4.34 22.54
CA GLY A 124 9.57 5.71 22.90
C GLY A 124 10.73 6.66 23.22
N ASN A 125 11.94 6.13 23.36
CA ASN A 125 13.17 6.88 23.63
C ASN A 125 14.22 6.74 22.50
N GLU A 126 13.84 6.17 21.35
CA GLU A 126 14.73 5.89 20.24
C GLU A 126 14.33 6.65 18.97
N SER A 127 15.30 6.93 18.12
CA SER A 127 15.07 7.39 16.76
C SER A 127 14.83 6.20 15.84
N SER A 128 13.94 6.37 14.87
CA SER A 128 13.81 5.47 13.74
C SER A 128 14.80 5.85 12.63
N TRP A 129 15.21 4.88 11.82
CA TRP A 129 16.27 5.04 10.84
C TRP A 129 15.80 4.66 9.44
N ALA A 130 16.25 5.45 8.46
CA ALA A 130 16.01 5.14 7.06
C ALA A 130 16.94 4.02 6.56
N CYS A 131 16.51 3.35 5.50
CA CYS A 131 17.35 2.45 4.73
C CYS A 131 18.62 3.19 4.24
N SER A 132 19.75 2.48 4.17
CA SER A 132 21.02 3.05 3.72
C SER A 132 21.10 3.22 2.20
N ASP A 133 20.33 2.49 1.45
CA ASP A 133 20.43 2.28 -0.01
C ASP A 133 19.18 2.74 -0.78
N ILE A 134 18.06 2.92 -0.12
CA ILE A 134 16.80 3.38 -0.69
C ILE A 134 16.16 4.45 0.20
N PRO A 135 15.36 5.40 -0.35
CA PRO A 135 14.84 6.53 0.39
C PRO A 135 13.57 6.19 1.20
N TYR A 136 13.59 5.10 1.96
CA TYR A 136 12.48 4.64 2.79
C TYR A 136 12.94 4.46 4.24
N ASP A 137 12.02 4.55 5.19
CA ASP A 137 12.20 4.10 6.56
C ASP A 137 12.41 2.58 6.57
N GLU A 138 13.39 2.08 7.33
CA GLU A 138 13.78 0.66 7.27
C GLU A 138 12.67 -0.25 7.77
N PHE A 139 12.16 -0.02 8.97
CA PHE A 139 11.12 -0.87 9.55
C PHE A 139 9.86 -0.87 8.66
N VAL A 140 9.40 0.32 8.25
CA VAL A 140 8.21 0.45 7.41
C VAL A 140 8.39 -0.19 6.05
N TYR A 141 9.59 -0.09 5.48
CA TYR A 141 9.92 -0.78 4.24
C TYR A 141 9.78 -2.30 4.40
N GLN A 142 10.37 -2.88 5.44
CA GLN A 142 10.29 -4.33 5.68
C GLN A 142 8.85 -4.76 5.98
N TRP A 143 8.12 -3.99 6.77
CA TRP A 143 6.70 -4.23 7.05
C TRP A 143 5.87 -4.22 5.75
N THR A 144 6.11 -3.24 4.88
CA THR A 144 5.44 -3.14 3.58
C THR A 144 5.79 -4.32 2.68
N CYS A 145 7.05 -4.76 2.65
CA CYS A 145 7.47 -5.95 1.92
C CYS A 145 6.76 -7.21 2.42
N ALA A 146 6.64 -7.37 3.73
CA ALA A 146 5.89 -8.47 4.35
C ALA A 146 4.44 -8.50 3.86
N VAL A 147 3.79 -7.35 3.94
CA VAL A 147 2.40 -7.16 3.54
C VAL A 147 2.24 -7.29 2.03
N ASN A 148 3.12 -6.83 1.20
CA ASN A 148 3.07 -6.94 -0.26
C ASN A 148 3.47 -8.31 -0.80
N GLY A 149 4.16 -9.13 0.00
CA GLY A 149 4.74 -10.41 -0.47
C GLY A 149 5.91 -10.26 -1.45
N ALA A 150 6.43 -9.04 -1.63
CA ALA A 150 7.57 -8.75 -2.49
C ALA A 150 8.32 -7.49 -2.06
N THR A 151 9.62 -7.42 -2.39
CA THR A 151 10.42 -6.20 -2.26
C THR A 151 10.06 -5.18 -3.34
N HIS A 152 10.62 -3.95 -3.24
CA HIS A 152 10.46 -2.91 -4.26
C HIS A 152 11.06 -3.31 -5.63
N THR A 153 11.97 -4.30 -5.66
CA THR A 153 12.55 -4.86 -6.88
C THR A 153 11.79 -6.09 -7.40
N GLY A 154 10.68 -6.47 -6.74
CA GLY A 154 9.86 -7.61 -7.09
C GLY A 154 10.38 -8.97 -6.61
N GLU A 155 11.41 -9.00 -5.73
CA GLU A 155 11.86 -10.26 -5.14
C GLU A 155 10.80 -10.78 -4.15
N PRO A 156 10.45 -12.08 -4.21
CA PRO A 156 9.43 -12.66 -3.33
C PRO A 156 9.80 -12.55 -1.85
N VAL A 157 8.82 -12.19 -1.04
CA VAL A 157 8.90 -12.16 0.43
C VAL A 157 7.91 -13.15 1.01
N VAL A 158 8.34 -13.94 1.98
CA VAL A 158 7.50 -14.88 2.71
C VAL A 158 7.45 -14.43 4.16
N ALA A 159 6.34 -13.82 4.55
CA ALA A 159 6.06 -13.40 5.91
C ALA A 159 4.95 -14.21 6.60
N ASP A 160 4.27 -15.09 5.86
CA ASP A 160 3.29 -16.05 6.36
C ASP A 160 4.03 -17.17 7.13
N GLY A 161 4.17 -16.97 8.43
CA GLY A 161 4.98 -17.83 9.30
C GLY A 161 4.31 -19.18 9.62
N ASP A 162 3.01 -19.21 9.68
CA ASP A 162 2.22 -20.42 9.94
C ASP A 162 1.74 -21.14 8.67
N HIS A 163 2.05 -20.58 7.50
CA HIS A 163 1.71 -21.11 6.18
C HIS A 163 0.20 -21.27 5.93
N ASN A 164 -0.61 -20.42 6.55
CA ASN A 164 -2.06 -20.42 6.36
C ASN A 164 -2.53 -19.65 5.11
N GLY A 165 -1.62 -19.03 4.40
CA GLY A 165 -1.87 -18.25 3.18
C GLY A 165 -2.28 -16.80 3.47
N ARG A 166 -2.08 -16.32 4.70
CA ARG A 166 -2.38 -14.95 5.12
C ARG A 166 -1.16 -14.37 5.81
N VAL A 167 -1.03 -13.07 5.82
CA VAL A 167 -0.05 -12.36 6.65
C VAL A 167 -0.82 -11.47 7.61
N THR A 168 -0.69 -11.75 8.87
CA THR A 168 -1.32 -11.00 9.96
C THR A 168 -0.52 -9.75 10.32
N MET A 169 -1.09 -8.85 11.11
CA MET A 169 -0.36 -7.71 11.67
C MET A 169 0.85 -8.16 12.47
N GLN A 170 0.71 -9.26 13.21
CA GLN A 170 1.80 -9.81 14.01
C GLN A 170 2.91 -10.37 13.11
N GLU A 171 2.57 -11.19 12.12
CA GLU A 171 3.56 -11.76 11.20
C GLU A 171 4.27 -10.70 10.38
N ALA A 172 3.55 -9.66 9.94
CA ALA A 172 4.17 -8.53 9.25
C ALA A 172 5.16 -7.77 10.17
N PHE A 173 4.82 -7.62 11.45
CA PHE A 173 5.72 -7.05 12.44
C PHE A 173 6.94 -7.94 12.68
N GLU A 174 6.75 -9.23 12.93
CA GLU A 174 7.82 -10.19 13.18
C GLU A 174 8.80 -10.28 12.00
N TYR A 175 8.26 -10.26 10.77
CA TYR A 175 9.08 -10.18 9.57
C TYR A 175 9.89 -8.87 9.53
N ALA A 176 9.25 -7.72 9.78
CA ALA A 176 9.91 -6.43 9.76
C ALA A 176 11.01 -6.33 10.81
N GLU A 177 10.73 -6.71 12.05
CA GLU A 177 11.71 -6.74 13.14
C GLU A 177 12.90 -7.63 12.81
N PHE A 178 12.65 -8.84 12.29
CA PHE A 178 13.72 -9.79 11.95
C PHE A 178 14.63 -9.27 10.83
N ASN A 179 14.04 -8.64 9.80
CA ASN A 179 14.76 -8.16 8.62
C ASN A 179 15.23 -6.70 8.73
N ASP A 180 14.92 -6.02 9.82
CA ASP A 180 15.39 -4.66 10.07
C ASP A 180 16.93 -4.63 10.11
N ARG A 181 17.52 -3.88 9.18
CA ARG A 181 18.96 -3.71 9.06
C ARG A 181 19.50 -2.65 10.03
N GLN A 182 18.62 -1.89 10.67
CA GLN A 182 18.93 -0.84 11.64
C GLN A 182 18.74 -1.28 13.09
N LYS A 183 18.52 -2.56 13.35
CA LYS A 183 18.27 -3.14 14.69
C LYS A 183 19.37 -2.89 15.74
N ASN A 184 20.51 -2.36 15.36
CA ASN A 184 21.54 -1.89 16.31
C ASN A 184 21.26 -0.46 16.82
N TRP A 185 20.31 0.25 16.20
CA TRP A 185 20.04 1.67 16.41
C TRP A 185 18.58 1.95 16.75
N GLU A 186 17.69 1.03 16.41
CA GLU A 186 16.27 1.09 16.70
C GLU A 186 15.75 -0.28 17.15
N THR A 187 14.70 -0.26 17.95
CA THR A 187 14.05 -1.47 18.48
C THR A 187 12.56 -1.37 18.19
N PRO A 188 12.07 -2.06 17.17
CA PRO A 188 10.63 -2.09 16.87
C PRO A 188 9.80 -2.59 18.06
N LYS A 189 8.59 -2.07 18.21
CA LYS A 189 7.69 -2.44 19.29
C LYS A 189 6.31 -2.81 18.73
N TYR A 190 5.74 -3.90 19.26
CA TYR A 190 4.40 -4.38 18.90
C TYR A 190 3.51 -4.48 20.13
N THR A 191 2.25 -4.06 19.97
CA THR A 191 1.23 -4.26 21.02
C THR A 191 -0.12 -4.62 20.39
N SER A 192 -0.81 -5.57 21.02
CA SER A 192 -2.17 -5.98 20.70
C SER A 192 -2.83 -6.52 21.95
N THR A 193 -4.02 -6.01 22.28
CA THR A 193 -4.77 -6.49 23.45
C THR A 193 -6.24 -6.73 23.09
N PRO A 194 -6.69 -8.00 23.16
CA PRO A 194 -5.88 -9.21 23.33
C PRO A 194 -4.98 -9.51 22.15
N LEU A 195 -3.94 -10.29 22.33
CA LEU A 195 -2.99 -10.69 21.26
C LEU A 195 -3.70 -11.26 20.02
N SER A 196 -4.74 -12.04 20.23
CA SER A 196 -5.55 -12.66 19.16
C SER A 196 -6.10 -11.64 18.13
N VAL A 197 -6.31 -10.38 18.51
CA VAL A 197 -6.78 -9.37 17.56
C VAL A 197 -5.72 -9.13 16.46
N GLY A 198 -4.44 -9.03 16.84
CA GLY A 198 -3.36 -8.87 15.86
C GLY A 198 -3.07 -10.13 15.05
N GLU A 199 -3.34 -11.30 15.61
CA GLU A 199 -3.24 -12.58 14.93
C GLU A 199 -4.40 -12.79 13.94
N ASP A 200 -5.58 -12.22 14.22
CA ASP A 200 -6.76 -12.32 13.35
C ASP A 200 -6.77 -11.28 12.22
N LEU A 201 -6.11 -10.14 12.43
CA LEU A 201 -6.05 -9.07 11.43
C LEU A 201 -5.03 -9.39 10.36
N ALA A 202 -5.49 -9.98 9.28
CA ALA A 202 -4.63 -10.44 8.21
C ALA A 202 -4.80 -9.62 6.93
N PHE A 203 -3.69 -9.44 6.27
CA PHE A 203 -3.61 -9.01 4.89
C PHE A 203 -3.59 -10.26 4.00
N ASN A 204 -4.43 -10.31 2.98
CA ASN A 204 -4.40 -11.45 2.07
C ASN A 204 -3.21 -11.32 1.12
N HIS A 205 -2.19 -12.13 1.36
CA HIS A 205 -1.05 -12.29 0.47
C HIS A 205 -1.02 -13.61 -0.26
N LEU A 206 -2.13 -14.12 -0.49
CA LEU A 206 -2.17 -15.00 -1.64
C LEU A 206 -1.83 -14.11 -2.85
N ALA A 207 -0.86 -14.50 -3.66
CA ALA A 207 -0.90 -14.13 -5.07
C ALA A 207 -2.38 -14.11 -5.44
N PRO A 208 -2.93 -12.96 -5.85
CA PRO A 208 -4.36 -12.77 -5.90
C PRO A 208 -4.97 -13.99 -6.53
N SER A 209 -6.04 -14.52 -5.94
CA SER A 209 -6.69 -15.73 -6.45
C SER A 209 -6.91 -15.63 -7.96
N VAL A 210 -7.05 -14.40 -8.41
CA VAL A 210 -7.06 -13.95 -9.80
C VAL A 210 -6.08 -12.76 -9.92
N ASP A 211 -5.05 -12.94 -10.71
CA ASP A 211 -4.04 -11.92 -11.00
C ASP A 211 -3.92 -11.72 -12.52
N LEU A 212 -4.61 -10.71 -13.01
CA LEU A 212 -4.78 -10.47 -14.44
C LEU A 212 -3.74 -9.48 -14.96
N PHE A 213 -3.13 -9.80 -16.10
CA PHE A 213 -2.24 -8.90 -16.80
C PHE A 213 -2.34 -9.06 -18.32
N ILE A 214 -1.88 -8.05 -19.05
CA ILE A 214 -1.74 -8.06 -20.51
C ILE A 214 -0.24 -7.99 -20.79
N GLN A 215 0.30 -8.98 -21.49
CA GLN A 215 1.74 -9.02 -21.76
C GLN A 215 2.19 -7.84 -22.60
N ASP A 216 3.23 -7.17 -22.18
CA ASP A 216 3.90 -6.12 -22.96
C ASP A 216 4.87 -6.69 -24.00
N ASN A 217 5.51 -7.80 -23.69
CA ASN A 217 6.39 -8.56 -24.57
C ASN A 217 6.31 -10.06 -24.28
N LEU A 218 6.92 -10.90 -25.13
CA LEU A 218 6.86 -12.37 -24.99
C LEU A 218 7.49 -12.91 -23.70
N GLY A 219 8.39 -12.15 -23.07
CA GLY A 219 9.04 -12.51 -21.81
C GLY A 219 8.32 -11.97 -20.57
N ASP A 220 7.27 -11.20 -20.77
CA ASP A 220 6.53 -10.59 -19.67
C ASP A 220 5.76 -11.62 -18.85
N THR A 221 6.02 -11.65 -17.57
CA THR A 221 5.38 -12.54 -16.58
C THR A 221 4.29 -11.82 -15.76
N GLY A 222 3.98 -10.56 -16.09
CA GLY A 222 3.04 -9.71 -15.35
C GLY A 222 3.61 -9.11 -14.07
N LYS A 223 4.94 -9.08 -13.91
CA LYS A 223 5.59 -8.32 -12.84
C LYS A 223 5.80 -6.89 -13.27
N GLU A 224 5.31 -5.95 -12.46
CA GLU A 224 5.46 -4.51 -12.70
C GLU A 224 6.43 -3.86 -11.68
N PRO A 225 7.21 -2.84 -12.09
CA PRO A 225 7.34 -2.34 -13.46
C PRO A 225 8.13 -3.30 -14.36
N ASN A 226 7.65 -3.51 -15.58
CA ASN A 226 8.39 -4.26 -16.59
C ASN A 226 9.50 -3.37 -17.18
N THR A 227 10.72 -3.48 -16.68
CA THR A 227 11.87 -2.64 -17.11
C THR A 227 12.53 -3.10 -18.41
N THR A 228 12.03 -4.18 -19.02
CA THR A 228 12.59 -4.74 -20.26
C THR A 228 11.89 -4.25 -21.53
N ILE A 229 11.01 -3.26 -21.40
CA ILE A 229 10.20 -2.77 -22.52
C ILE A 229 10.97 -1.72 -23.31
N GLU A 230 11.31 -2.04 -24.56
CA GLU A 230 11.77 -1.05 -25.53
C GLU A 230 10.61 -0.51 -26.40
N GLU A 231 9.56 -1.32 -26.61
CA GLU A 231 8.45 -0.99 -27.53
C GLU A 231 7.11 -1.52 -26.98
N PHE A 232 6.58 -0.88 -25.92
CA PHE A 232 5.33 -1.28 -25.25
C PHE A 232 4.08 -1.34 -26.19
N TRP A 233 4.13 -0.63 -27.33
CA TRP A 233 3.06 -0.68 -28.33
C TRP A 233 3.05 -1.94 -29.19
N LYS A 234 3.99 -2.84 -29.03
CA LYS A 234 4.08 -4.14 -29.72
C LYS A 234 3.63 -5.31 -28.86
N SER A 235 2.71 -5.10 -27.95
CA SER A 235 2.19 -6.17 -27.11
C SER A 235 1.78 -7.40 -27.90
N PRO A 236 2.27 -8.61 -27.56
CA PRO A 236 1.82 -9.85 -28.21
C PRO A 236 0.40 -10.24 -27.79
N SER A 237 -0.12 -9.59 -26.77
CA SER A 237 -1.47 -9.83 -26.23
C SER A 237 -2.54 -8.96 -26.86
N ILE A 238 -2.17 -8.05 -27.77
CA ILE A 238 -3.11 -7.20 -28.50
C ILE A 238 -2.87 -7.35 -30.01
N TRP A 239 -3.87 -7.77 -30.75
CA TRP A 239 -3.75 -7.93 -32.22
C TRP A 239 -5.04 -7.59 -32.94
N VAL A 240 -4.92 -7.25 -34.21
CA VAL A 240 -6.03 -6.90 -35.09
C VAL A 240 -6.28 -8.01 -36.11
N ARG A 241 -7.55 -8.29 -36.39
CA ARG A 241 -8.01 -9.18 -37.46
C ARG A 241 -8.99 -8.45 -38.36
N ASN A 242 -9.00 -8.80 -39.63
CA ASN A 242 -9.98 -8.26 -40.61
C ASN A 242 -11.35 -8.97 -40.50
N TYR A 243 -11.40 -10.13 -39.83
CA TYR A 243 -12.61 -10.91 -39.60
C TYR A 243 -12.70 -11.34 -38.13
N PRO A 244 -13.90 -11.59 -37.61
CA PRO A 244 -14.10 -12.06 -36.22
C PRO A 244 -13.85 -13.58 -36.13
N ASP A 245 -12.70 -14.05 -36.62
CA ASP A 245 -12.34 -15.46 -36.76
C ASP A 245 -11.76 -16.06 -35.47
N GLY A 246 -11.39 -15.23 -34.47
CA GLY A 246 -10.76 -15.69 -33.24
C GLY A 246 -9.33 -16.16 -33.40
N GLU A 247 -8.75 -16.08 -34.59
CA GLU A 247 -7.40 -16.56 -34.87
C GLU A 247 -6.35 -15.64 -34.24
N TYR A 248 -5.23 -16.23 -33.82
CA TYR A 248 -4.09 -15.51 -33.27
C TYR A 248 -3.19 -14.96 -34.35
N GLY A 249 -2.73 -13.74 -34.17
CA GLY A 249 -1.77 -13.08 -35.05
C GLY A 249 -2.33 -11.80 -35.67
N HIS A 250 -1.49 -10.77 -35.67
CA HIS A 250 -1.84 -9.45 -36.17
C HIS A 250 -1.97 -9.44 -37.69
N GLN A 251 -3.02 -8.81 -38.18
CA GLN A 251 -3.21 -8.44 -39.59
C GLN A 251 -3.27 -6.92 -39.72
N ASN A 252 -2.66 -6.37 -40.72
CA ASN A 252 -2.89 -4.95 -41.03
C ASN A 252 -4.37 -4.73 -41.40
N PRO A 253 -5.05 -3.76 -40.75
CA PRO A 253 -6.44 -3.49 -41.06
C PRO A 253 -6.65 -3.12 -42.52
N VAL A 254 -7.60 -3.77 -43.15
CA VAL A 254 -8.02 -3.44 -44.51
C VAL A 254 -9.42 -2.81 -44.42
N TYR A 255 -9.50 -1.56 -44.84
CA TYR A 255 -10.78 -0.86 -44.91
C TYR A 255 -11.31 -0.81 -46.33
N SER A 256 -12.52 -1.32 -46.55
CA SER A 256 -13.24 -1.20 -47.83
C SER A 256 -14.75 -1.12 -47.55
N SER A 257 -15.53 -0.83 -48.57
CA SER A 257 -17.00 -0.86 -48.48
C SER A 257 -17.55 -2.24 -48.10
N GLU A 258 -16.82 -3.30 -48.45
CA GLU A 258 -17.17 -4.69 -48.13
C GLU A 258 -16.65 -5.13 -46.74
N HIS A 259 -15.59 -4.45 -46.23
CA HIS A 259 -14.98 -4.70 -44.94
C HIS A 259 -14.82 -3.37 -44.20
N PRO A 260 -15.91 -2.81 -43.64
CA PRO A 260 -15.88 -1.51 -42.98
C PRO A 260 -15.35 -1.57 -41.52
N THR A 261 -15.08 -2.76 -41.01
CA THR A 261 -14.69 -3.01 -39.62
C THR A 261 -13.46 -3.89 -39.53
N ALA A 262 -12.60 -3.59 -38.57
CA ALA A 262 -11.57 -4.49 -38.09
C ALA A 262 -11.87 -4.88 -36.63
N TYR A 263 -11.36 -6.02 -36.21
CA TYR A 263 -11.62 -6.59 -34.89
C TYR A 263 -10.33 -6.58 -34.08
N VAL A 264 -10.40 -6.00 -32.88
CA VAL A 264 -9.27 -5.98 -31.95
C VAL A 264 -9.48 -7.08 -30.92
N TYR A 265 -8.50 -7.93 -30.79
CA TYR A 265 -8.45 -8.98 -29.78
C TYR A 265 -7.46 -8.62 -28.70
N VAL A 266 -7.85 -8.86 -27.46
CA VAL A 266 -6.99 -8.67 -26.29
C VAL A 266 -6.94 -9.98 -25.53
N ARG A 267 -5.74 -10.49 -25.30
CA ARG A 267 -5.53 -11.65 -24.45
C ARG A 267 -5.16 -11.18 -23.06
N VAL A 268 -6.01 -11.51 -22.10
CA VAL A 268 -5.74 -11.28 -20.69
C VAL A 268 -5.19 -12.58 -20.10
N HIS A 269 -4.04 -12.50 -19.47
CA HIS A 269 -3.39 -13.60 -18.77
C HIS A 269 -3.82 -13.56 -17.31
N ASN A 270 -3.87 -14.73 -16.67
CA ASN A 270 -4.12 -14.85 -15.25
C ASN A 270 -3.00 -15.71 -14.64
N ARG A 271 -2.15 -15.12 -13.84
CA ARG A 271 -1.12 -15.83 -13.08
C ARG A 271 -1.59 -16.23 -11.67
N GLY A 272 -2.81 -15.80 -11.30
CA GLY A 272 -3.47 -16.24 -10.07
C GLY A 272 -3.81 -17.72 -10.10
N LYS A 273 -4.07 -18.29 -8.93
CA LYS A 273 -4.33 -19.73 -8.75
C LYS A 273 -5.76 -20.12 -9.11
N GLU A 274 -6.71 -19.17 -9.08
CA GLU A 274 -8.12 -19.42 -9.35
C GLU A 274 -8.52 -19.03 -10.76
N LYS A 275 -9.48 -19.75 -11.30
CA LYS A 275 -10.02 -19.45 -12.62
C LYS A 275 -10.84 -18.17 -12.60
N PHE A 276 -10.53 -17.25 -13.50
CA PHE A 276 -11.30 -16.03 -13.73
C PHE A 276 -12.41 -16.28 -14.75
N ASP A 277 -13.66 -15.98 -14.41
CA ASP A 277 -14.82 -16.22 -15.28
C ASP A 277 -15.19 -15.04 -16.19
N GLY A 278 -14.58 -13.88 -15.96
CA GLY A 278 -14.78 -12.65 -16.76
C GLY A 278 -16.17 -12.02 -16.68
N LYS A 279 -17.12 -12.58 -15.93
CA LYS A 279 -18.50 -12.06 -15.84
C LYS A 279 -18.50 -10.68 -15.19
N ASN A 280 -19.26 -9.74 -15.80
CA ASN A 280 -19.41 -8.37 -15.31
C ASN A 280 -18.05 -7.61 -15.19
N LYS A 281 -17.08 -7.97 -16.02
CA LYS A 281 -15.79 -7.28 -16.14
C LYS A 281 -15.64 -6.72 -17.54
N TRP A 282 -14.80 -5.69 -17.67
CA TRP A 282 -14.52 -5.03 -18.94
C TRP A 282 -13.03 -4.76 -19.06
N VAL A 283 -12.56 -4.66 -20.30
CA VAL A 283 -11.22 -4.22 -20.65
C VAL A 283 -11.35 -2.90 -21.37
N ALA A 284 -10.67 -1.86 -20.90
CA ALA A 284 -10.58 -0.60 -21.59
C ALA A 284 -9.50 -0.69 -22.68
N LEU A 285 -9.84 -0.33 -23.90
CA LEU A 285 -8.90 -0.23 -25.01
C LEU A 285 -8.80 1.21 -25.44
N TYR A 286 -7.58 1.75 -25.41
CA TYR A 286 -7.27 3.09 -25.87
C TYR A 286 -6.56 3.01 -27.21
N TRP A 287 -6.87 3.94 -28.09
CA TRP A 287 -6.18 4.07 -29.38
C TRP A 287 -5.79 5.51 -29.63
N ALA A 288 -4.69 5.70 -30.32
CA ALA A 288 -4.25 7.01 -30.76
C ALA A 288 -3.91 6.96 -32.26
N LYS A 289 -4.11 8.09 -32.94
CA LYS A 289 -3.65 8.22 -34.30
C LYS A 289 -2.12 8.17 -34.31
N ALA A 290 -1.55 7.26 -35.10
CA ALA A 290 -0.11 7.24 -35.30
C ALA A 290 0.34 8.60 -35.86
N SER A 291 1.35 9.22 -35.25
CA SER A 291 2.02 10.37 -35.85
C SER A 291 2.80 9.89 -37.06
N THR A 292 2.49 10.41 -38.21
CA THR A 292 3.27 10.25 -39.43
C THR A 292 4.50 11.12 -39.38
#